data_78e37da70a251e46be470dbbcf373fe8
#
_entry.id   78e37da70a251e46be470dbbcf373fe8
#
_cell.length_a   1.000
_cell.length_b   1.000
_cell.length_c   1.000
_cell.angle_alpha   90.00
_cell.angle_beta   90.00
_cell.angle_gamma   90.00
#
_symmetry.space_group_name_H-M   'P 1'
#
loop_
_entity.id
_entity.type
_entity.pdbx_description
1 polymer ?
#
loop_
_entity_poly.entity_id
_entity_poly.type
_entity_poly.pdbx_seq_one_letter_code
_entity_poly.pdbx_strand_id
1 'polypeptide(L)'
;MSENNVEKKVADRYLKREILGEGTYGVVYKAIDTTTGQTVAIKKIRLGKQKEGVNFTALREIKLLKEVKDPNIIELIDAFPHKGNLHLVFEFMETDLEAVIRDPNIFLSPGDIKSYFQMTLKGLAVCHKKWVLHRDMKPNNLLIGSNGQLKLADFGLARIFGSPGRKFTHQVFARWYRAPELLFGAKLYGAGVDVWAAGCIFAELLNRRPFLQVLHFCDCLQNLNSIQCLTSVLRLTLELEVKGANSNNDQGGDSDIDQLGKIFQKLGTPTLSQWPDLEWLPDFVEYSSQTAQPWRKLCPTASDDALDLLSKMFTYDPKSRISVQQALEHRYFTSVPLPTDPAKLPRPAPKRESHNPRTSDLHEGPTVLSPKRKARRVMPDREVFDGNAFQVDKIDQQGGEIRWAAGDNTSKNEQVPMSVDFSIFGAKPMSRPTINR
;
A
#
# COMPACT_ATOMS: atom_id res chain seq x y z
N MET A 1 -46.22 -6.96 -3.05
CA MET A 1 -45.54 -5.96 -3.88
C MET A 1 -44.08 -6.33 -3.91
N SER A 2 -43.61 -6.87 -4.99
CA SER A 2 -42.23 -7.32 -5.18
C SER A 2 -41.34 -6.06 -5.32
N GLU A 3 -40.48 -5.80 -4.34
CA GLU A 3 -39.40 -4.83 -4.50
C GLU A 3 -38.51 -5.29 -5.65
N ASN A 4 -38.63 -4.60 -6.77
CA ASN A 4 -37.74 -4.74 -7.91
C ASN A 4 -36.33 -4.40 -7.44
N ASN A 5 -35.51 -5.41 -7.23
CA ASN A 5 -34.09 -5.30 -7.01
C ASN A 5 -33.45 -4.83 -8.31
N VAL A 6 -33.55 -3.53 -8.59
CA VAL A 6 -32.96 -2.92 -9.77
C VAL A 6 -31.45 -3.07 -9.66
N GLU A 7 -30.89 -4.03 -10.37
CA GLU A 7 -29.46 -4.25 -10.43
C GLU A 7 -28.74 -2.96 -10.86
N LYS A 8 -27.92 -2.41 -9.98
CA LYS A 8 -27.25 -1.12 -10.19
C LYS A 8 -26.16 -1.25 -11.25
N LYS A 9 -26.46 -0.77 -12.47
CA LYS A 9 -25.47 -0.65 -13.55
C LYS A 9 -24.65 0.63 -13.43
N VAL A 10 -23.40 0.53 -13.84
CA VAL A 10 -22.48 1.67 -13.98
C VAL A 10 -22.15 1.83 -15.44
N ALA A 11 -22.38 3.03 -15.99
CA ALA A 11 -22.23 3.35 -17.42
C ALA A 11 -22.96 2.35 -18.34
N ASP A 12 -24.15 1.87 -17.92
CA ASP A 12 -25.03 0.92 -18.64
C ASP A 12 -24.37 -0.43 -19.05
N ARG A 13 -23.06 -0.58 -18.79
CA ARG A 13 -22.28 -1.74 -19.18
C ARG A 13 -21.90 -2.63 -17.98
N TYR A 14 -21.54 -2.05 -16.83
CA TYR A 14 -20.98 -2.81 -15.72
C TYR A 14 -22.01 -3.04 -14.62
N LEU A 15 -22.35 -4.29 -14.38
CA LEU A 15 -23.28 -4.70 -13.33
C LEU A 15 -22.52 -4.79 -12.01
N LYS A 16 -22.76 -3.82 -11.13
CA LYS A 16 -22.08 -3.73 -9.84
C LYS A 16 -22.47 -4.87 -8.90
N ARG A 17 -21.46 -5.47 -8.26
CA ARG A 17 -21.58 -6.50 -7.21
C ARG A 17 -21.02 -5.97 -5.87
N GLU A 18 -20.44 -6.84 -5.05
CA GLU A 18 -19.89 -6.53 -3.73
C GLU A 18 -18.71 -5.55 -3.77
N ILE A 19 -18.51 -4.86 -2.64
CA ILE A 19 -17.34 -4.02 -2.41
C ILE A 19 -16.17 -4.93 -2.05
N LEU A 20 -15.05 -4.77 -2.77
CA LEU A 20 -13.80 -5.49 -2.53
C LEU A 20 -12.93 -4.77 -1.50
N GLY A 21 -13.00 -3.43 -1.45
CA GLY A 21 -12.25 -2.64 -0.49
C GLY A 21 -12.53 -1.14 -0.61
N GLU A 22 -12.23 -0.41 0.47
CA GLU A 22 -12.23 1.04 0.52
C GLU A 22 -10.85 1.52 0.94
N GLY A 23 -10.36 2.57 0.31
CA GLY A 23 -9.05 3.17 0.57
C GLY A 23 -9.07 4.68 0.41
N THR A 24 -7.92 5.30 0.65
CA THR A 24 -7.72 6.76 0.60
C THR A 24 -8.18 7.38 -0.74
N TYR A 25 -8.04 6.64 -1.83
CA TYR A 25 -8.33 7.14 -3.19
C TYR A 25 -9.75 6.81 -3.68
N GLY A 26 -10.52 6.00 -2.95
CA GLY A 26 -11.87 5.64 -3.34
C GLY A 26 -12.27 4.22 -2.96
N VAL A 27 -13.28 3.69 -3.65
CA VAL A 27 -13.88 2.37 -3.40
C VAL A 27 -13.62 1.47 -4.59
N VAL A 28 -13.22 0.24 -4.33
CA VAL A 28 -13.10 -0.83 -5.34
C VAL A 28 -14.26 -1.80 -5.18
N TYR A 29 -14.93 -2.13 -6.25
CA TYR A 29 -16.02 -3.10 -6.24
C TYR A 29 -15.90 -4.10 -7.39
N LYS A 30 -16.38 -5.31 -7.16
CA LYS A 30 -16.54 -6.34 -8.17
C LYS A 30 -17.71 -5.98 -9.09
N ALA A 31 -17.57 -6.22 -10.37
CA ALA A 31 -18.63 -6.02 -11.35
C ALA A 31 -18.57 -7.10 -12.44
N ILE A 32 -19.67 -7.24 -13.17
CA ILE A 32 -19.74 -8.07 -14.37
C ILE A 32 -19.86 -7.14 -15.56
N ASP A 33 -18.96 -7.25 -16.52
CA ASP A 33 -19.07 -6.61 -17.83
C ASP A 33 -20.17 -7.30 -18.63
N THR A 34 -21.29 -6.64 -18.81
CA THR A 34 -22.45 -7.23 -19.52
C THR A 34 -22.20 -7.47 -21.01
N THR A 35 -21.16 -6.86 -21.59
CA THR A 35 -20.78 -7.04 -22.98
C THR A 35 -19.99 -8.32 -23.20
N THR A 36 -19.06 -8.64 -22.26
CA THR A 36 -18.16 -9.80 -22.38
C THR A 36 -18.53 -10.95 -21.46
N GLY A 37 -19.38 -10.72 -20.45
CA GLY A 37 -19.68 -11.66 -19.37
C GLY A 37 -18.56 -11.81 -18.34
N GLN A 38 -17.44 -11.10 -18.50
CA GLN A 38 -16.28 -11.22 -17.61
C GLN A 38 -16.48 -10.51 -16.29
N THR A 39 -15.94 -11.10 -15.23
CA THR A 39 -15.82 -10.42 -13.93
C THR A 39 -14.67 -9.44 -13.98
N VAL A 40 -14.90 -8.22 -13.48
CA VAL A 40 -13.92 -7.11 -13.44
C VAL A 40 -13.90 -6.46 -12.07
N ALA A 41 -12.81 -5.76 -11.74
CA ALA A 41 -12.69 -4.91 -10.57
C ALA A 41 -12.77 -3.43 -11.00
N ILE A 42 -13.64 -2.64 -10.37
CA ILE A 42 -13.80 -1.22 -10.71
C ILE A 42 -13.39 -0.35 -9.54
N LYS A 43 -12.31 0.42 -9.70
CA LYS A 43 -11.82 1.42 -8.77
C LYS A 43 -12.50 2.76 -9.06
N LYS A 44 -13.41 3.19 -8.18
CA LYS A 44 -14.10 4.48 -8.25
C LYS A 44 -13.29 5.53 -7.53
N ILE A 45 -12.76 6.50 -8.26
CA ILE A 45 -11.96 7.60 -7.76
C ILE A 45 -12.85 8.84 -7.67
N ARG A 46 -12.97 9.42 -6.48
CA ARG A 46 -13.73 10.66 -6.27
C ARG A 46 -12.98 11.82 -6.89
N LEU A 47 -13.59 12.50 -7.86
CA LEU A 47 -13.12 13.79 -8.35
C LEU A 47 -13.59 14.81 -7.30
N GLY A 48 -12.68 15.31 -6.46
CA GLY A 48 -13.01 16.25 -5.39
C GLY A 48 -13.69 17.52 -5.92
N LYS A 49 -14.45 18.20 -5.05
CA LYS A 49 -15.04 19.53 -5.32
C LYS A 49 -14.00 20.65 -5.45
N GLN A 50 -12.72 20.34 -5.50
CA GLN A 50 -11.67 21.34 -5.66
C GLN A 50 -11.76 21.94 -7.06
N LYS A 51 -11.63 23.25 -7.12
CA LYS A 51 -11.61 24.09 -8.34
C LYS A 51 -10.51 23.72 -9.35
N GLU A 52 -9.67 22.77 -9.00
CA GLU A 52 -8.57 22.24 -9.80
C GLU A 52 -9.01 20.88 -10.40
N GLY A 53 -9.71 20.88 -11.49
CA GLY A 53 -9.88 19.81 -12.46
C GLY A 53 -9.51 18.37 -12.07
N VAL A 54 -9.26 17.55 -13.03
CA VAL A 54 -9.01 16.12 -12.99
C VAL A 54 -7.91 15.71 -11.99
N ASN A 55 -8.15 14.64 -11.23
CA ASN A 55 -7.14 14.02 -10.34
C ASN A 55 -5.91 13.55 -11.16
N PHE A 56 -4.85 14.37 -11.18
CA PHE A 56 -3.61 14.08 -11.93
C PHE A 56 -2.95 12.74 -11.56
N THR A 57 -3.18 12.25 -10.34
CA THR A 57 -2.68 10.93 -9.92
C THR A 57 -3.35 9.81 -10.69
N ALA A 58 -4.68 9.89 -10.86
CA ALA A 58 -5.43 8.89 -11.62
C ALA A 58 -5.11 8.92 -13.12
N LEU A 59 -4.97 10.11 -13.72
CA LEU A 59 -4.53 10.23 -15.12
C LEU A 59 -3.15 9.63 -15.36
N ARG A 60 -2.25 9.80 -14.40
CA ARG A 60 -0.91 9.21 -14.46
C ARG A 60 -0.97 7.70 -14.34
N GLU A 61 -1.77 7.16 -13.43
CA GLU A 61 -2.01 5.72 -13.28
C GLU A 61 -2.48 5.12 -14.62
N ILE A 62 -3.48 5.74 -15.26
CA ILE A 62 -3.98 5.34 -16.57
C ILE A 62 -2.85 5.34 -17.63
N LYS A 63 -2.11 6.44 -17.73
CA LYS A 63 -1.04 6.57 -18.73
C LYS A 63 0.03 5.49 -18.54
N LEU A 64 0.50 5.30 -17.32
CA LEU A 64 1.52 4.30 -17.00
C LEU A 64 1.04 2.87 -17.30
N LEU A 65 -0.18 2.51 -16.89
CA LEU A 65 -0.73 1.18 -17.13
C LEU A 65 -0.99 0.89 -18.61
N LYS A 66 -1.25 1.92 -19.43
CA LYS A 66 -1.34 1.75 -20.89
C LYS A 66 0.02 1.47 -21.54
N GLU A 67 1.10 1.98 -20.96
CA GLU A 67 2.46 1.83 -21.48
C GLU A 67 3.18 0.58 -20.96
N VAL A 68 2.84 0.14 -19.73
CA VAL A 68 3.51 -0.97 -19.04
C VAL A 68 2.58 -2.19 -19.05
N LYS A 69 2.62 -2.97 -20.13
CA LYS A 69 1.83 -4.21 -20.28
C LYS A 69 2.71 -5.43 -20.12
N ASP A 70 2.35 -6.32 -19.21
CA ASP A 70 3.07 -7.58 -18.94
C ASP A 70 2.17 -8.57 -18.19
N PRO A 71 2.36 -9.89 -18.33
CA PRO A 71 1.63 -10.89 -17.54
C PRO A 71 1.70 -10.72 -16.03
N ASN A 72 2.75 -10.06 -15.51
CA ASN A 72 2.94 -9.78 -14.08
C ASN A 72 2.57 -8.33 -13.69
N ILE A 73 1.79 -7.63 -14.52
CA ILE A 73 1.26 -6.30 -14.25
C ILE A 73 -0.26 -6.32 -14.45
N ILE A 74 -1.01 -5.70 -13.52
CA ILE A 74 -2.47 -5.62 -13.61
C ILE A 74 -2.91 -4.93 -14.89
N GLU A 75 -3.85 -5.53 -15.62
CA GLU A 75 -4.38 -4.96 -16.85
C GLU A 75 -5.46 -3.92 -16.54
N LEU A 76 -5.31 -2.71 -17.10
CA LEU A 76 -6.35 -1.71 -17.17
C LEU A 76 -7.18 -1.96 -18.44
N ILE A 77 -8.41 -2.45 -18.26
CA ILE A 77 -9.33 -2.79 -19.35
C ILE A 77 -9.99 -1.53 -19.90
N ASP A 78 -10.48 -0.65 -19.02
CA ASP A 78 -11.22 0.54 -19.39
C ASP A 78 -11.05 1.67 -18.36
N ALA A 79 -11.30 2.91 -18.79
CA ALA A 79 -11.28 4.08 -17.91
C ALA A 79 -12.29 5.11 -18.43
N PHE A 80 -13.27 5.49 -17.61
CA PHE A 80 -14.33 6.43 -18.02
C PHE A 80 -14.83 7.29 -16.86
N PRO A 81 -15.30 8.53 -17.16
CA PRO A 81 -15.99 9.36 -16.20
C PRO A 81 -17.46 8.93 -16.06
N HIS A 82 -17.97 8.85 -14.81
CA HIS A 82 -19.37 8.59 -14.54
C HIS A 82 -19.81 9.28 -13.24
N LYS A 83 -20.92 10.08 -13.29
CA LYS A 83 -21.50 10.79 -12.14
C LYS A 83 -20.47 11.56 -11.31
N GLY A 84 -19.60 12.34 -11.98
CA GLY A 84 -18.58 13.16 -11.31
C GLY A 84 -17.45 12.38 -10.66
N ASN A 85 -17.26 11.11 -11.00
CA ASN A 85 -16.15 10.26 -10.56
C ASN A 85 -15.45 9.66 -11.77
N LEU A 86 -14.17 9.32 -11.61
CA LEU A 86 -13.43 8.53 -12.57
C LEU A 86 -13.50 7.06 -12.17
N HIS A 87 -13.81 6.19 -13.12
CA HIS A 87 -13.86 4.75 -12.93
C HIS A 87 -12.75 4.11 -13.74
N LEU A 88 -11.92 3.32 -13.07
CA LEU A 88 -10.88 2.49 -13.68
C LEU A 88 -11.31 1.05 -13.60
N VAL A 89 -11.38 0.37 -14.73
CA VAL A 89 -11.80 -1.03 -14.83
C VAL A 89 -10.57 -1.89 -15.03
N PHE A 90 -10.34 -2.80 -14.10
CA PHE A 90 -9.24 -3.75 -14.12
C PHE A 90 -9.73 -5.18 -14.29
N GLU A 91 -8.86 -6.06 -14.74
CA GLU A 91 -9.10 -7.50 -14.62
C GLU A 91 -9.35 -7.85 -13.15
N PHE A 92 -10.19 -8.86 -12.92
CA PHE A 92 -10.51 -9.31 -11.57
C PHE A 92 -9.43 -10.27 -11.06
N MET A 93 -8.94 -10.01 -9.87
CA MET A 93 -8.00 -10.86 -9.17
C MET A 93 -8.65 -11.39 -7.89
N GLU A 94 -8.43 -12.68 -7.59
CA GLU A 94 -9.15 -13.37 -6.52
C GLU A 94 -8.66 -13.03 -5.11
N THR A 95 -7.34 -12.81 -4.98
CA THR A 95 -6.68 -12.57 -3.69
C THR A 95 -5.43 -11.74 -3.87
N ASP A 96 -4.70 -11.51 -2.79
CA ASP A 96 -3.39 -10.85 -2.77
C ASP A 96 -2.36 -11.69 -2.00
N LEU A 97 -1.09 -11.30 -2.10
CA LEU A 97 0.00 -12.02 -1.47
C LEU A 97 -0.02 -11.90 0.06
N GLU A 98 -0.59 -10.82 0.63
CA GLU A 98 -0.74 -10.71 2.08
C GLU A 98 -1.68 -11.79 2.63
N ALA A 99 -2.81 -12.01 1.96
CA ALA A 99 -3.75 -13.05 2.32
C ALA A 99 -3.10 -14.45 2.27
N VAL A 100 -2.26 -14.72 1.26
CA VAL A 100 -1.48 -15.97 1.16
C VAL A 100 -0.48 -16.08 2.31
N ILE A 101 0.26 -15.01 2.62
CA ILE A 101 1.26 -15.01 3.70
C ILE A 101 0.62 -15.21 5.07
N ARG A 102 -0.53 -14.60 5.31
CA ARG A 102 -1.19 -14.60 6.63
C ARG A 102 -2.08 -15.81 6.90
N ASP A 103 -2.50 -16.55 5.87
CA ASP A 103 -3.36 -17.72 6.06
C ASP A 103 -2.57 -18.86 6.75
N PRO A 104 -2.94 -19.24 7.98
CA PRO A 104 -2.25 -20.31 8.71
C PRO A 104 -2.43 -21.70 8.08
N ASN A 105 -3.44 -21.88 7.23
CA ASN A 105 -3.74 -23.14 6.56
C ASN A 105 -2.91 -23.32 5.27
N ILE A 106 -2.26 -22.27 4.80
CA ILE A 106 -1.41 -22.31 3.61
C ILE A 106 0.04 -22.61 4.03
N PHE A 107 0.55 -23.73 3.57
CA PHE A 107 1.98 -24.04 3.66
C PHE A 107 2.66 -23.66 2.35
N LEU A 108 3.71 -22.85 2.42
CA LEU A 108 4.52 -22.46 1.25
C LEU A 108 5.81 -23.28 1.21
N SER A 109 5.95 -24.10 0.18
CA SER A 109 7.22 -24.78 -0.12
C SER A 109 8.27 -23.75 -0.61
N PRO A 110 9.57 -24.11 -0.56
CA PRO A 110 10.61 -23.26 -1.15
C PRO A 110 10.39 -22.95 -2.64
N GLY A 111 9.80 -23.88 -3.40
CA GLY A 111 9.44 -23.67 -4.81
C GLY A 111 8.32 -22.65 -4.99
N ASP A 112 7.33 -22.65 -4.08
CA ASP A 112 6.22 -21.70 -4.11
C ASP A 112 6.69 -20.27 -3.82
N ILE A 113 7.56 -20.13 -2.80
CA ILE A 113 8.17 -18.83 -2.46
C ILE A 113 8.98 -18.30 -3.66
N LYS A 114 9.78 -19.17 -4.30
CA LYS A 114 10.53 -18.81 -5.52
C LYS A 114 9.59 -18.32 -6.63
N SER A 115 8.48 -19.03 -6.86
CA SER A 115 7.54 -18.69 -7.92
C SER A 115 6.87 -17.33 -7.67
N TYR A 116 6.29 -17.12 -6.48
CA TYR A 116 5.67 -15.83 -6.13
C TYR A 116 6.68 -14.68 -6.22
N PHE A 117 7.88 -14.88 -5.69
CA PHE A 117 8.90 -13.85 -5.71
C PHE A 117 9.47 -13.59 -7.12
N GLN A 118 9.63 -14.63 -7.93
CA GLN A 118 10.06 -14.46 -9.33
C GLN A 118 9.05 -13.65 -10.15
N MET A 119 7.75 -13.93 -10.01
CA MET A 119 6.69 -13.15 -10.66
C MET A 119 6.68 -11.69 -10.22
N THR A 120 6.90 -11.43 -8.92
CA THR A 120 7.05 -10.08 -8.38
C THR A 120 8.20 -9.34 -9.05
N LEU A 121 9.38 -9.97 -9.14
CA LEU A 121 10.55 -9.36 -9.78
C LEU A 121 10.36 -9.19 -11.30
N LYS A 122 9.68 -10.11 -12.00
CA LYS A 122 9.39 -9.98 -13.42
C LYS A 122 8.57 -8.73 -13.71
N GLY A 123 7.46 -8.52 -12.98
CA GLY A 123 6.65 -7.31 -13.13
C GLY A 123 7.45 -6.05 -12.83
N LEU A 124 8.27 -6.06 -11.76
CA LEU A 124 9.10 -4.92 -11.39
C LEU A 124 10.20 -4.63 -12.41
N ALA A 125 10.80 -5.67 -13.02
CA ALA A 125 11.80 -5.51 -14.09
C ALA A 125 11.20 -4.79 -15.32
N VAL A 126 9.96 -5.11 -15.69
CA VAL A 126 9.27 -4.42 -16.79
C VAL A 126 9.04 -2.95 -16.46
N CYS A 127 8.62 -2.64 -15.21
CA CYS A 127 8.50 -1.25 -14.76
C CYS A 127 9.83 -0.51 -14.88
N HIS A 128 10.91 -1.05 -14.34
CA HIS A 128 12.23 -0.41 -14.34
C HIS A 128 12.79 -0.27 -15.75
N LYS A 129 12.58 -1.26 -16.63
CA LYS A 129 12.96 -1.18 -18.07
C LYS A 129 12.23 -0.02 -18.79
N LYS A 130 11.03 0.33 -18.36
CA LYS A 130 10.24 1.45 -18.87
C LYS A 130 10.46 2.75 -18.06
N TRP A 131 11.50 2.79 -17.23
CA TRP A 131 11.82 3.93 -16.37
C TRP A 131 10.70 4.31 -15.41
N VAL A 132 9.91 3.35 -14.93
CA VAL A 132 8.83 3.53 -13.97
C VAL A 132 9.25 2.98 -12.62
N LEU A 133 9.20 3.82 -11.57
CA LEU A 133 9.24 3.41 -10.17
C LEU A 133 7.82 3.11 -9.71
N HIS A 134 7.62 2.00 -9.04
CA HIS A 134 6.32 1.63 -8.46
C HIS A 134 6.02 2.46 -7.20
N ARG A 135 6.94 2.48 -6.25
CA ARG A 135 6.94 3.27 -5.01
C ARG A 135 5.86 2.92 -3.97
N ASP A 136 5.13 1.82 -4.16
CA ASP A 136 4.21 1.26 -3.16
C ASP A 136 4.22 -0.27 -3.20
N MET A 137 5.42 -0.86 -3.27
CA MET A 137 5.59 -2.31 -3.20
C MET A 137 5.30 -2.80 -1.79
N LYS A 138 4.30 -3.66 -1.65
CA LYS A 138 3.87 -4.35 -0.43
C LYS A 138 3.01 -5.55 -0.80
N PRO A 139 2.84 -6.57 0.07
CA PRO A 139 2.09 -7.79 -0.27
C PRO A 139 0.66 -7.54 -0.75
N ASN A 140 -0.05 -6.54 -0.20
CA ASN A 140 -1.42 -6.19 -0.62
C ASN A 140 -1.53 -5.68 -2.07
N ASN A 141 -0.44 -5.12 -2.62
CA ASN A 141 -0.39 -4.62 -3.98
C ASN A 141 0.10 -5.68 -4.98
N LEU A 142 0.29 -6.92 -4.53
CA LEU A 142 0.65 -8.07 -5.34
C LEU A 142 -0.57 -8.99 -5.43
N LEU A 143 -1.38 -8.79 -6.47
CA LEU A 143 -2.63 -9.48 -6.66
C LEU A 143 -2.42 -10.83 -7.36
N ILE A 144 -3.27 -11.82 -7.05
CA ILE A 144 -3.15 -13.19 -7.55
C ILE A 144 -4.48 -13.58 -8.20
N GLY A 145 -4.40 -14.02 -9.45
CA GLY A 145 -5.55 -14.48 -10.24
C GLY A 145 -5.89 -15.95 -9.99
N SER A 146 -7.02 -16.37 -10.55
CA SER A 146 -7.52 -17.76 -10.48
C SER A 146 -6.53 -18.79 -11.03
N ASN A 147 -5.68 -18.40 -11.95
CA ASN A 147 -4.62 -19.23 -12.55
C ASN A 147 -3.30 -19.22 -11.74
N GLY A 148 -3.25 -18.56 -10.57
CA GLY A 148 -2.04 -18.40 -9.74
C GLY A 148 -1.07 -17.35 -10.23
N GLN A 149 -1.34 -16.65 -11.33
CA GLN A 149 -0.51 -15.56 -11.84
C GLN A 149 -0.52 -14.40 -10.88
N LEU A 150 0.66 -13.99 -10.40
CA LEU A 150 0.83 -12.79 -9.58
C LEU A 150 1.07 -11.57 -10.45
N LYS A 151 0.42 -10.46 -10.09
CA LYS A 151 0.48 -9.19 -10.83
C LYS A 151 0.67 -8.00 -9.88
N LEU A 152 1.57 -7.09 -10.26
CA LEU A 152 1.74 -5.80 -9.59
C LEU A 152 0.51 -4.93 -9.85
N ALA A 153 -0.01 -4.30 -8.79
CA ALA A 153 -1.18 -3.42 -8.83
C ALA A 153 -0.95 -2.13 -8.04
N ASP A 154 -1.88 -1.18 -8.15
CA ASP A 154 -1.88 0.14 -7.52
C ASP A 154 -0.71 1.05 -7.92
N PHE A 155 -0.73 1.51 -9.15
CA PHE A 155 0.25 2.45 -9.71
C PHE A 155 -0.01 3.93 -9.33
N GLY A 156 -0.86 4.19 -8.34
CA GLY A 156 -1.22 5.54 -7.89
C GLY A 156 -0.02 6.39 -7.45
N LEU A 157 0.99 5.78 -6.85
CA LEU A 157 2.23 6.43 -6.44
C LEU A 157 3.36 6.35 -7.48
N ALA A 158 3.18 5.62 -8.57
CA ALA A 158 4.22 5.40 -9.58
C ALA A 158 4.69 6.69 -10.26
N ARG A 159 5.97 6.73 -10.68
CA ARG A 159 6.60 7.89 -11.35
C ARG A 159 7.62 7.42 -12.38
N ILE A 160 7.75 8.22 -13.45
CA ILE A 160 8.86 8.07 -14.40
C ILE A 160 10.11 8.66 -13.77
N PHE A 161 11.21 7.92 -13.79
CA PHE A 161 12.52 8.33 -13.28
C PHE A 161 13.56 8.44 -14.40
N GLY A 162 14.83 8.71 -14.06
CA GLY A 162 15.93 8.80 -15.05
C GLY A 162 16.19 10.21 -15.59
N SER A 163 15.34 11.22 -15.29
CA SER A 163 15.68 12.62 -15.62
C SER A 163 16.67 13.16 -14.59
N PRO A 164 17.82 13.70 -15.02
CA PRO A 164 18.79 14.31 -14.12
C PRO A 164 18.17 15.43 -13.28
N GLY A 165 18.47 15.46 -11.97
CA GLY A 165 18.02 16.51 -11.06
C GLY A 165 16.52 16.49 -10.70
N ARG A 166 15.72 15.55 -11.20
CA ARG A 166 14.29 15.45 -10.82
C ARG A 166 14.13 14.95 -9.39
N LYS A 167 13.65 15.84 -8.53
CA LYS A 167 13.35 15.53 -7.13
C LYS A 167 11.98 14.84 -6.99
N PHE A 168 11.91 13.86 -6.09
CA PHE A 168 10.68 13.15 -5.74
C PHE A 168 10.37 13.35 -4.25
N THR A 169 9.12 13.07 -3.85
CA THR A 169 8.80 12.97 -2.42
C THR A 169 9.43 11.71 -1.83
N HIS A 170 10.01 11.82 -0.65
CA HIS A 170 10.51 10.69 0.13
C HIS A 170 9.41 9.95 0.88
N GLN A 171 8.27 10.61 1.15
CA GLN A 171 7.11 10.03 1.84
C GLN A 171 6.29 9.14 0.90
N VAL A 172 6.88 8.03 0.50
CA VAL A 172 6.29 6.97 -0.32
C VAL A 172 6.56 5.63 0.34
N PHE A 173 5.88 4.57 -0.08
CA PHE A 173 5.79 3.25 0.54
C PHE A 173 5.14 3.25 1.94
N ALA A 174 4.47 2.16 2.27
CA ALA A 174 4.20 1.83 3.66
C ALA A 174 5.53 1.70 4.41
N ARG A 175 5.63 2.28 5.61
CA ARG A 175 6.91 2.52 6.30
C ARG A 175 7.76 1.26 6.47
N TRP A 176 7.16 0.10 6.71
CA TRP A 176 7.88 -1.17 6.86
C TRP A 176 8.64 -1.63 5.60
N TYR A 177 8.27 -1.11 4.42
CA TYR A 177 8.87 -1.42 3.11
C TYR A 177 9.73 -0.27 2.58
N ARG A 178 9.82 0.85 3.32
CA ARG A 178 10.54 2.04 2.90
C ARG A 178 12.04 1.85 3.04
N ALA A 179 12.78 2.18 1.98
CA ALA A 179 14.23 2.09 1.95
C ALA A 179 14.89 3.16 2.88
N PRO A 180 16.06 2.86 3.47
CA PRO A 180 16.71 3.76 4.44
C PRO A 180 17.04 5.13 3.86
N GLU A 181 17.41 5.24 2.59
CA GLU A 181 17.63 6.54 1.94
C GLU A 181 16.38 7.43 1.94
N LEU A 182 15.18 6.84 1.84
CA LEU A 182 13.92 7.59 1.93
C LEU A 182 13.59 7.99 3.36
N LEU A 183 13.93 7.14 4.33
CA LEU A 183 13.77 7.44 5.76
C LEU A 183 14.71 8.58 6.20
N PHE A 184 15.86 8.72 5.54
CA PHE A 184 16.77 9.87 5.66
C PHE A 184 16.43 11.03 4.73
N GLY A 185 15.20 11.10 4.20
CA GLY A 185 14.70 12.26 3.46
C GLY A 185 15.22 12.44 2.04
N ALA A 186 15.87 11.42 1.44
CA ALA A 186 16.39 11.52 0.08
C ALA A 186 15.29 11.87 -0.93
N LYS A 187 15.51 12.92 -1.73
CA LYS A 187 14.62 13.37 -2.80
C LYS A 187 15.13 12.98 -4.20
N LEU A 188 16.38 12.56 -4.30
CA LEU A 188 16.98 12.00 -5.50
C LEU A 188 17.22 10.51 -5.26
N TYR A 189 16.41 9.67 -5.87
CA TYR A 189 16.49 8.22 -5.72
C TYR A 189 16.03 7.50 -6.99
N GLY A 190 16.41 6.25 -7.14
CA GLY A 190 16.16 5.44 -8.31
C GLY A 190 15.50 4.10 -7.98
N ALA A 191 15.67 3.12 -8.87
CA ALA A 191 15.08 1.79 -8.81
C ALA A 191 15.40 1.00 -7.53
N GLY A 192 16.50 1.32 -6.85
CA GLY A 192 16.92 0.67 -5.61
C GLY A 192 15.88 0.71 -4.50
N VAL A 193 15.02 1.73 -4.44
CA VAL A 193 13.96 1.82 -3.42
C VAL A 193 12.91 0.71 -3.58
N ASP A 194 12.54 0.37 -4.82
CA ASP A 194 11.62 -0.74 -5.10
C ASP A 194 12.27 -2.09 -4.82
N VAL A 195 13.60 -2.20 -5.06
CA VAL A 195 14.38 -3.42 -4.75
C VAL A 195 14.43 -3.69 -3.26
N TRP A 196 14.65 -2.66 -2.44
CA TRP A 196 14.57 -2.77 -0.99
C TRP A 196 13.20 -3.29 -0.52
N ALA A 197 12.12 -2.68 -1.02
CA ALA A 197 10.76 -3.09 -0.70
C ALA A 197 10.49 -4.54 -1.15
N ALA A 198 10.95 -4.95 -2.34
CA ALA A 198 10.88 -6.34 -2.79
C ALA A 198 11.67 -7.28 -1.87
N GLY A 199 12.82 -6.86 -1.35
CA GLY A 199 13.58 -7.59 -0.32
C GLY A 199 12.78 -7.79 0.97
N CYS A 200 12.05 -6.76 1.43
CA CYS A 200 11.15 -6.88 2.58
C CYS A 200 10.05 -7.92 2.33
N ILE A 201 9.43 -7.90 1.14
CA ILE A 201 8.40 -8.88 0.75
C ILE A 201 8.99 -10.29 0.67
N PHE A 202 10.21 -10.44 0.15
CA PHE A 202 10.89 -11.74 0.11
C PHE A 202 11.17 -12.31 1.50
N ALA A 203 11.70 -11.48 2.41
CA ALA A 203 11.90 -11.88 3.80
C ALA A 203 10.58 -12.20 4.52
N GLU A 204 9.49 -11.49 4.18
CA GLU A 204 8.15 -11.75 4.69
C GLU A 204 7.58 -13.09 4.21
N LEU A 205 7.77 -13.44 2.94
CA LEU A 205 7.42 -14.76 2.39
C LEU A 205 8.15 -15.89 3.13
N LEU A 206 9.47 -15.72 3.40
CA LEU A 206 10.28 -16.70 4.11
C LEU A 206 9.88 -16.88 5.58
N ASN A 207 9.52 -15.77 6.25
CA ASN A 207 9.24 -15.76 7.69
C ASN A 207 7.75 -15.81 8.03
N ARG A 208 6.84 -15.68 7.06
CA ARG A 208 5.38 -15.62 7.24
C ARG A 208 4.92 -14.46 8.15
N ARG A 209 5.72 -13.42 8.24
CA ARG A 209 5.45 -12.19 9.03
C ARG A 209 6.25 -11.01 8.49
N PRO A 210 5.76 -9.77 8.65
CA PRO A 210 6.50 -8.58 8.22
C PRO A 210 7.92 -8.54 8.78
N PHE A 211 8.90 -8.27 7.91
CA PHE A 211 10.31 -8.35 8.29
C PHE A 211 10.77 -7.18 9.14
N LEU A 212 10.35 -5.96 8.80
CA LEU A 212 10.80 -4.71 9.46
C LEU A 212 9.66 -4.00 10.21
N GLN A 213 8.66 -4.74 10.67
CA GLN A 213 7.55 -4.18 11.44
C GLN A 213 8.05 -3.55 12.74
N VAL A 214 7.68 -2.30 12.98
CA VAL A 214 7.74 -1.66 14.30
C VAL A 214 6.48 -2.09 15.05
N LEU A 215 6.65 -2.78 16.17
CA LEU A 215 5.52 -3.22 17.00
C LEU A 215 5.09 -2.07 17.91
N HIS A 216 3.84 -1.68 17.83
CA HIS A 216 3.23 -0.81 18.83
C HIS A 216 3.00 -1.58 20.14
N PHE A 217 3.09 -0.86 21.24
CA PHE A 217 2.79 -1.41 22.57
C PHE A 217 1.36 -2.00 22.65
N CYS A 218 0.40 -1.40 21.93
CA CYS A 218 -0.97 -1.91 21.82
C CYS A 218 -1.06 -3.29 21.13
N ASP A 219 -0.22 -3.56 20.11
CA ASP A 219 -0.23 -4.84 19.40
C ASP A 219 0.31 -5.97 20.28
N CYS A 220 1.24 -5.64 21.20
CA CYS A 220 1.73 -6.59 22.21
C CYS A 220 0.65 -7.00 23.19
N LEU A 221 -0.26 -6.10 23.57
CA LEU A 221 -1.34 -6.38 24.51
C LEU A 221 -2.46 -7.24 23.90
N GLN A 222 -2.69 -7.16 22.59
CA GLN A 222 -3.68 -7.98 21.89
C GLN A 222 -3.22 -9.43 21.65
N ASN A 223 -1.90 -9.69 21.69
CA ASN A 223 -1.29 -11.00 21.46
C ASN A 223 -0.77 -11.69 22.73
N LEU A 224 -1.36 -11.38 23.91
CA LEU A 224 -0.93 -11.84 25.23
C LEU A 224 -1.00 -13.37 25.49
N ASN A 225 -1.16 -14.20 24.47
CA ASN A 225 -1.21 -15.67 24.65
C ASN A 225 0.17 -16.36 24.66
N SER A 226 1.28 -15.63 24.65
CA SER A 226 2.60 -16.24 24.79
C SER A 226 3.42 -15.61 25.93
N ILE A 227 3.94 -16.46 26.83
CA ILE A 227 4.80 -16.11 27.95
C ILE A 227 6.04 -15.29 27.50
N GLN A 228 6.51 -15.50 26.26
CA GLN A 228 7.63 -14.75 25.67
C GLN A 228 7.29 -13.28 25.40
N CYS A 229 6.04 -12.92 25.16
CA CYS A 229 5.63 -11.53 24.97
C CYS A 229 5.59 -10.79 26.31
N LEU A 230 5.13 -11.44 27.39
CA LEU A 230 5.11 -10.87 28.74
C LEU A 230 6.51 -10.55 29.26
N THR A 231 7.50 -11.42 29.03
CA THR A 231 8.89 -11.16 29.42
C THR A 231 9.53 -10.04 28.60
N SER A 232 9.17 -9.90 27.33
CA SER A 232 9.64 -8.79 26.50
C SER A 232 9.02 -7.45 26.92
N VAL A 233 7.74 -7.42 27.28
CA VAL A 233 7.03 -6.23 27.78
C VAL A 233 7.58 -5.82 29.14
N LEU A 234 7.78 -6.75 30.09
CA LEU A 234 8.40 -6.48 31.39
C LEU A 234 9.82 -5.95 31.28
N ARG A 235 10.60 -6.48 30.32
CA ARG A 235 11.98 -6.01 30.08
C ARG A 235 11.99 -4.58 29.50
N LEU A 236 11.06 -4.27 28.58
CA LEU A 236 10.91 -2.91 28.01
C LEU A 236 10.48 -1.89 29.08
N THR A 237 9.51 -2.24 29.95
CA THR A 237 9.09 -1.37 31.05
C THR A 237 10.23 -1.10 32.03
N LEU A 238 10.99 -2.11 32.41
CA LEU A 238 12.17 -1.94 33.26
C LEU A 238 13.28 -1.10 32.60
N GLU A 239 13.52 -1.25 31.29
CA GLU A 239 14.49 -0.44 30.57
C GLU A 239 14.04 1.04 30.41
N LEU A 240 12.73 1.31 30.35
CA LEU A 240 12.16 2.66 30.30
C LEU A 240 12.21 3.35 31.69
N GLU A 241 11.95 2.62 32.76
CA GLU A 241 12.08 3.13 34.14
C GLU A 241 13.53 3.46 34.50
N VAL A 242 14.50 2.67 34.05
CA VAL A 242 15.94 2.90 34.31
C VAL A 242 16.48 4.11 33.51
N LYS A 243 15.87 4.49 32.39
CA LYS A 243 16.33 5.60 31.54
C LYS A 243 15.71 6.96 31.88
N GLY A 244 14.90 7.09 32.94
CA GLY A 244 14.43 8.37 33.48
C GLY A 244 13.81 9.27 32.40
N ALA A 245 12.85 8.78 31.64
CA ALA A 245 12.23 9.54 30.58
C ALA A 245 11.22 10.55 31.14
N ASN A 246 11.68 11.78 31.38
CA ASN A 246 10.82 12.95 31.37
C ASN A 246 10.48 13.30 29.92
N SER A 247 9.33 12.88 29.46
CA SER A 247 8.69 13.51 28.28
C SER A 247 7.18 13.32 28.34
N ASN A 248 6.52 14.39 28.74
CA ASN A 248 5.09 14.59 28.49
C ASN A 248 4.90 14.87 26.99
N ASN A 249 4.76 13.82 26.19
CA ASN A 249 4.14 13.83 24.84
C ASN A 249 4.15 12.40 24.31
N ASP A 250 3.31 11.56 24.93
CA ASP A 250 3.10 10.19 24.46
C ASP A 250 1.95 10.18 23.41
N GLN A 251 2.29 10.52 22.19
CA GLN A 251 1.58 10.01 21.02
C GLN A 251 2.58 9.11 20.29
N GLY A 252 2.62 7.84 20.71
CA GLY A 252 3.43 6.78 20.11
C GLY A 252 3.10 6.59 18.64
N GLY A 253 3.65 7.45 17.77
CA GLY A 253 3.56 7.36 16.32
C GLY A 253 4.81 6.69 15.79
N ASP A 254 4.62 5.65 14.93
CA ASP A 254 5.66 5.16 14.03
C ASP A 254 6.38 6.32 13.35
N SER A 255 7.58 6.64 13.77
CA SER A 255 8.41 7.66 13.14
C SER A 255 9.37 7.03 12.12
N ASP A 256 9.89 7.81 11.19
CA ASP A 256 10.94 7.36 10.28
C ASP A 256 12.23 7.01 11.05
N ILE A 257 12.45 7.65 12.18
CA ILE A 257 13.56 7.36 13.12
C ILE A 257 13.41 5.97 13.75
N ASP A 258 12.21 5.61 14.21
CA ASP A 258 11.93 4.29 14.79
C ASP A 258 12.11 3.18 13.74
N GLN A 259 11.71 3.47 12.51
CA GLN A 259 11.89 2.53 11.40
C GLN A 259 13.38 2.32 11.08
N LEU A 260 14.20 3.38 11.07
CA LEU A 260 15.66 3.27 10.93
C LEU A 260 16.26 2.48 12.08
N GLY A 261 15.86 2.77 13.32
CA GLY A 261 16.28 2.00 14.49
C GLY A 261 15.99 0.50 14.35
N LYS A 262 14.82 0.13 13.81
CA LYS A 262 14.44 -1.26 13.54
C LYS A 262 15.30 -1.91 12.46
N ILE A 263 15.61 -1.17 11.40
CA ILE A 263 16.53 -1.62 10.34
C ILE A 263 17.91 -1.90 10.95
N PHE A 264 18.47 -0.96 11.70
CA PHE A 264 19.82 -1.08 12.29
C PHE A 264 19.90 -2.18 13.35
N GLN A 265 18.84 -2.38 14.12
CA GLN A 265 18.76 -3.50 15.08
C GLN A 265 18.92 -4.87 14.42
N LYS A 266 18.47 -5.00 13.14
CA LYS A 266 18.56 -6.26 12.40
C LYS A 266 19.78 -6.34 11.50
N LEU A 267 20.02 -5.29 10.73
CA LEU A 267 21.01 -5.29 9.65
C LEU A 267 22.32 -4.60 10.05
N GLY A 268 22.40 -4.06 11.28
CA GLY A 268 23.53 -3.27 11.76
C GLY A 268 23.47 -1.82 11.32
N THR A 269 24.15 -0.93 12.02
CA THR A 269 24.29 0.48 11.61
C THR A 269 25.27 0.56 10.44
N PRO A 270 24.92 1.19 9.31
CA PRO A 270 25.83 1.31 8.17
C PRO A 270 27.04 2.18 8.51
N THR A 271 28.20 1.81 7.98
CA THR A 271 29.42 2.61 8.04
C THR A 271 29.59 3.41 6.76
N LEU A 272 30.42 4.46 6.78
CA LEU A 272 30.74 5.24 5.57
C LEU A 272 31.44 4.40 4.50
N SER A 273 32.12 3.32 4.86
CA SER A 273 32.66 2.37 3.87
C SER A 273 31.57 1.56 3.15
N GLN A 274 30.45 1.29 3.81
CA GLN A 274 29.29 0.59 3.24
C GLN A 274 28.34 1.55 2.51
N TRP A 275 28.31 2.81 2.89
CA TRP A 275 27.46 3.84 2.31
C TRP A 275 28.17 5.21 2.31
N PRO A 276 28.96 5.51 1.29
CA PRO A 276 29.80 6.73 1.26
C PRO A 276 29.01 8.04 1.32
N ASP A 277 27.80 8.07 0.76
CA ASP A 277 26.96 9.29 0.71
C ASP A 277 26.05 9.44 1.94
N LEU A 278 26.18 8.60 2.97
CA LEU A 278 25.26 8.55 4.12
C LEU A 278 25.09 9.90 4.83
N GLU A 279 26.19 10.57 5.13
CA GLU A 279 26.18 11.86 5.86
C GLU A 279 25.62 13.03 5.04
N TRP A 280 25.50 12.86 3.71
CA TRP A 280 24.94 13.89 2.82
C TRP A 280 23.42 13.79 2.65
N LEU A 281 22.79 12.83 3.33
CA LEU A 281 21.34 12.68 3.28
C LEU A 281 20.65 13.79 4.08
N PRO A 282 19.51 14.33 3.59
CA PRO A 282 18.89 15.54 4.16
C PRO A 282 18.55 15.45 5.64
N ASP A 283 18.04 14.31 6.09
CA ASP A 283 17.56 14.08 7.45
C ASP A 283 18.50 13.09 8.18
N PHE A 284 19.81 13.10 7.82
CA PHE A 284 20.79 12.26 8.48
C PHE A 284 20.94 12.66 9.96
N VAL A 285 20.90 11.65 10.82
CA VAL A 285 21.22 11.73 12.23
C VAL A 285 22.15 10.58 12.57
N GLU A 286 23.11 10.84 13.46
CA GLU A 286 24.02 9.80 13.91
C GLU A 286 23.31 8.80 14.82
N TYR A 287 23.51 7.51 14.57
CA TYR A 287 22.97 6.43 15.37
C TYR A 287 24.09 5.71 16.12
N SER A 288 23.78 5.22 17.32
CA SER A 288 24.68 4.31 18.02
C SER A 288 24.98 3.08 17.17
N SER A 289 26.26 2.67 17.15
CA SER A 289 26.69 1.49 16.39
C SER A 289 26.01 0.23 16.90
N GLN A 290 25.35 -0.47 16.00
CA GLN A 290 24.70 -1.77 16.23
C GLN A 290 25.32 -2.82 15.31
N THR A 291 25.63 -3.99 15.86
CA THR A 291 26.14 -5.12 15.08
C THR A 291 25.02 -5.79 14.31
N ALA A 292 25.24 -6.07 13.03
CA ALA A 292 24.31 -6.83 12.19
C ALA A 292 24.05 -8.23 12.78
N GLN A 293 22.79 -8.64 12.78
CA GLN A 293 22.43 -10.02 13.12
C GLN A 293 22.73 -10.93 11.92
N PRO A 294 23.23 -12.16 12.17
CA PRO A 294 23.45 -13.11 11.08
C PRO A 294 22.15 -13.42 10.32
N TRP A 295 22.20 -13.44 9.00
CA TRP A 295 21.04 -13.73 8.15
C TRP A 295 20.35 -15.05 8.51
N ARG A 296 21.12 -16.06 8.91
CA ARG A 296 20.58 -17.35 9.35
C ARG A 296 19.70 -17.23 10.62
N LYS A 297 19.96 -16.23 11.48
CA LYS A 297 19.11 -15.93 12.64
C LYS A 297 17.85 -15.14 12.22
N LEU A 298 17.95 -14.28 11.22
CA LEU A 298 16.83 -13.48 10.72
C LEU A 298 15.85 -14.29 9.87
N CYS A 299 16.35 -15.25 9.10
CA CYS A 299 15.58 -16.13 8.23
C CYS A 299 16.06 -17.59 8.38
N PRO A 300 15.68 -18.30 9.46
CA PRO A 300 16.24 -19.61 9.82
C PRO A 300 16.00 -20.70 8.78
N THR A 301 14.85 -20.67 8.10
CA THR A 301 14.41 -21.67 7.12
C THR A 301 14.88 -21.41 5.69
N ALA A 302 15.52 -20.25 5.45
CA ALA A 302 15.96 -19.85 4.12
C ALA A 302 17.17 -20.67 3.65
N SER A 303 17.27 -20.97 2.36
CA SER A 303 18.48 -21.54 1.76
C SER A 303 19.62 -20.52 1.73
N ASP A 304 20.86 -20.97 1.58
CA ASP A 304 22.02 -20.06 1.49
C ASP A 304 21.91 -19.14 0.28
N ASP A 305 21.39 -19.63 -0.85
CA ASP A 305 21.10 -18.79 -2.02
C ASP A 305 20.05 -17.71 -1.75
N ALA A 306 19.04 -18.03 -0.91
CA ALA A 306 18.04 -17.02 -0.50
C ALA A 306 18.65 -15.96 0.40
N LEU A 307 19.52 -16.36 1.33
CA LEU A 307 20.22 -15.43 2.22
C LEU A 307 21.20 -14.55 1.46
N ASP A 308 21.90 -15.10 0.46
CA ASP A 308 22.79 -14.34 -0.41
C ASP A 308 22.02 -13.30 -1.23
N LEU A 309 20.88 -13.69 -1.84
CA LEU A 309 20.02 -12.74 -2.56
C LEU A 309 19.48 -11.65 -1.65
N LEU A 310 18.99 -12.00 -0.44
CA LEU A 310 18.52 -11.02 0.56
C LEU A 310 19.63 -10.02 0.92
N SER A 311 20.85 -10.49 1.18
CA SER A 311 21.97 -9.62 1.55
C SER A 311 22.26 -8.57 0.46
N LYS A 312 22.16 -8.95 -0.81
CA LYS A 312 22.35 -8.05 -1.97
C LYS A 312 21.20 -7.07 -2.15
N MET A 313 19.97 -7.46 -1.80
CA MET A 313 18.80 -6.57 -1.86
C MET A 313 18.78 -5.56 -0.71
N PHE A 314 19.32 -5.91 0.45
CA PHE A 314 19.42 -5.05 1.62
C PHE A 314 20.77 -4.32 1.73
N THR A 315 21.53 -4.22 0.64
CA THR A 315 22.71 -3.35 0.58
C THR A 315 22.29 -1.91 0.84
N TYR A 316 22.95 -1.24 1.81
CA TYR A 316 22.59 0.11 2.24
C TYR A 316 22.77 1.14 1.14
N ASP A 317 23.96 1.18 0.51
CA ASP A 317 24.20 2.08 -0.62
C ASP A 317 23.27 1.73 -1.81
N PRO A 318 22.34 2.64 -2.19
CA PRO A 318 21.42 2.39 -3.29
C PRO A 318 22.13 2.18 -4.66
N LYS A 319 23.37 2.68 -4.81
CA LYS A 319 24.16 2.55 -6.03
C LYS A 319 24.76 1.16 -6.16
N SER A 320 25.08 0.54 -5.03
CA SER A 320 25.67 -0.81 -4.94
C SER A 320 24.62 -1.90 -4.77
N ARG A 321 23.36 -1.53 -4.45
CA ARG A 321 22.25 -2.46 -4.29
C ARG A 321 21.96 -3.19 -5.61
N ILE A 322 21.74 -4.51 -5.54
CA ILE A 322 21.44 -5.35 -6.70
C ILE A 322 20.26 -4.77 -7.52
N SER A 323 20.35 -4.81 -8.84
CA SER A 323 19.22 -4.45 -9.70
C SER A 323 18.21 -5.60 -9.79
N VAL A 324 16.96 -5.31 -10.18
CA VAL A 324 15.91 -6.34 -10.36
C VAL A 324 16.32 -7.35 -11.43
N GLN A 325 17.00 -6.90 -12.50
CA GLN A 325 17.49 -7.78 -13.58
C GLN A 325 18.54 -8.76 -13.05
N GLN A 326 19.55 -8.28 -12.31
CA GLN A 326 20.54 -9.13 -11.66
C GLN A 326 19.93 -10.07 -10.63
N ALA A 327 18.91 -9.61 -9.90
CA ALA A 327 18.19 -10.45 -8.95
C ALA A 327 17.45 -11.60 -9.63
N LEU A 328 16.84 -11.38 -10.80
CA LEU A 328 16.20 -12.44 -11.61
C LEU A 328 17.20 -13.47 -12.15
N GLU A 329 18.43 -13.06 -12.41
CA GLU A 329 19.53 -13.93 -12.88
C GLU A 329 20.25 -14.64 -11.75
N HIS A 330 19.88 -14.34 -10.49
CA HIS A 330 20.50 -14.93 -9.32
C HIS A 330 20.28 -16.44 -9.24
N ARG A 331 21.33 -17.20 -8.80
CA ARG A 331 21.29 -18.67 -8.66
C ARG A 331 20.14 -19.19 -7.81
N TYR A 332 19.57 -18.36 -6.93
CA TYR A 332 18.39 -18.71 -6.14
C TYR A 332 17.24 -19.24 -6.99
N PHE A 333 17.01 -18.69 -8.18
CA PHE A 333 15.91 -19.12 -9.06
C PHE A 333 16.24 -20.33 -9.92
N THR A 334 17.51 -20.71 -10.06
CA THR A 334 17.96 -21.85 -10.85
C THR A 334 18.37 -23.05 -10.00
N SER A 335 18.59 -22.85 -8.68
CA SER A 335 18.85 -23.94 -7.74
C SER A 335 17.59 -24.75 -7.40
N VAL A 336 17.76 -26.03 -7.06
CA VAL A 336 16.64 -26.92 -6.65
C VAL A 336 16.17 -26.56 -5.23
N PRO A 337 14.84 -26.61 -4.95
CA PRO A 337 13.74 -26.87 -5.90
C PRO A 337 13.50 -25.68 -6.83
N LEU A 338 13.12 -25.96 -8.08
CA LEU A 338 12.79 -24.94 -9.05
C LEU A 338 11.48 -24.21 -8.65
N PRO A 339 11.22 -23.00 -9.19
CA PRO A 339 9.94 -22.31 -8.99
C PRO A 339 8.76 -23.19 -9.37
N THR A 340 7.75 -23.25 -8.52
CA THR A 340 6.50 -23.98 -8.78
C THR A 340 5.72 -23.32 -9.91
N ASP A 341 5.06 -24.14 -10.75
CA ASP A 341 4.12 -23.66 -11.76
C ASP A 341 3.04 -22.77 -11.10
N PRO A 342 2.78 -21.56 -11.61
CA PRO A 342 1.77 -20.65 -11.05
C PRO A 342 0.40 -21.30 -10.83
N ALA A 343 -0.04 -22.16 -11.74
CA ALA A 343 -1.34 -22.84 -11.62
C ALA A 343 -1.43 -23.76 -10.39
N LYS A 344 -0.32 -24.24 -9.87
CA LYS A 344 -0.21 -25.14 -8.71
C LYS A 344 0.07 -24.42 -7.39
N LEU A 345 0.25 -23.11 -7.42
CA LEU A 345 0.57 -22.33 -6.22
C LEU A 345 -0.58 -22.37 -5.20
N PRO A 346 -0.28 -22.59 -3.91
CA PRO A 346 -1.28 -22.57 -2.85
C PRO A 346 -1.82 -21.16 -2.65
N ARG A 347 -3.14 -21.02 -2.56
CA ARG A 347 -3.85 -19.76 -2.33
C ARG A 347 -5.11 -19.99 -1.51
N PRO A 348 -5.63 -18.97 -0.80
CA PRO A 348 -6.88 -19.10 -0.07
C PRO A 348 -8.02 -19.55 -0.99
N ALA A 349 -8.90 -20.40 -0.46
CA ALA A 349 -10.12 -20.75 -1.18
C ALA A 349 -10.94 -19.47 -1.47
N PRO A 350 -11.54 -19.35 -2.67
CA PRO A 350 -12.41 -18.22 -2.95
C PRO A 350 -13.51 -18.14 -1.89
N LYS A 351 -13.74 -16.94 -1.36
CA LYS A 351 -14.82 -16.72 -0.39
C LYS A 351 -16.12 -17.17 -1.05
N ARG A 352 -16.74 -18.21 -0.51
CA ARG A 352 -18.05 -18.66 -0.98
C ARG A 352 -19.00 -17.48 -0.84
N GLU A 353 -19.65 -17.09 -1.95
CA GLU A 353 -20.75 -16.15 -1.88
C GLU A 353 -21.77 -16.73 -0.91
N SER A 354 -22.04 -16.04 0.19
CA SER A 354 -23.11 -16.43 1.10
C SER A 354 -24.43 -16.21 0.38
N HIS A 355 -24.83 -17.19 -0.42
CA HIS A 355 -26.22 -17.32 -0.81
C HIS A 355 -27.00 -17.57 0.48
N ASN A 356 -27.68 -16.56 0.95
CA ASN A 356 -28.76 -16.72 1.91
C ASN A 356 -29.88 -17.46 1.16
N PRO A 357 -30.09 -18.77 1.35
CA PRO A 357 -31.27 -19.42 0.85
C PRO A 357 -32.40 -19.05 1.81
N ARG A 358 -33.17 -18.03 1.48
CA ARG A 358 -34.54 -17.94 1.98
C ARG A 358 -35.35 -19.01 1.23
N THR A 359 -35.22 -20.24 1.62
CA THR A 359 -36.22 -21.26 1.34
C THR A 359 -37.22 -21.24 2.48
N SER A 360 -38.38 -20.69 2.17
CA SER A 360 -39.65 -21.04 2.78
C SER A 360 -39.90 -22.50 2.51
N ASP A 361 -39.77 -23.37 3.49
CA ASP A 361 -40.45 -24.64 3.53
C ASP A 361 -41.06 -24.81 4.91
N LEU A 362 -42.36 -24.71 4.91
CA LEU A 362 -43.29 -25.09 5.97
C LEU A 362 -43.19 -26.60 6.20
N HIS A 363 -42.76 -27.01 7.39
CA HIS A 363 -43.22 -28.25 8.00
C HIS A 363 -43.43 -28.04 9.50
N GLU A 364 -44.71 -28.18 9.86
CA GLU A 364 -45.20 -28.20 11.22
C GLU A 364 -44.68 -29.43 11.97
N GLY A 365 -44.40 -29.24 13.28
CA GLY A 365 -44.17 -30.29 14.25
C GLY A 365 -43.68 -29.76 15.60
N PRO A 366 -44.01 -30.31 16.76
CA PRO A 366 -44.81 -29.64 17.77
C PRO A 366 -44.00 -28.93 18.89
N THR A 367 -44.69 -27.96 19.45
CA THR A 367 -44.42 -27.13 20.62
C THR A 367 -43.83 -27.85 21.83
N VAL A 368 -42.68 -27.36 22.37
CA VAL A 368 -42.32 -27.48 23.77
C VAL A 368 -41.99 -26.10 24.32
N LEU A 369 -42.82 -25.66 25.27
CA LEU A 369 -42.69 -24.42 26.00
C LEU A 369 -41.55 -24.51 27.03
N SER A 370 -40.69 -23.49 27.11
CA SER A 370 -39.97 -23.15 28.33
C SER A 370 -39.64 -21.64 28.38
N PRO A 371 -39.58 -21.04 29.59
CA PRO A 371 -40.05 -19.68 29.83
C PRO A 371 -38.97 -18.59 29.69
N LYS A 372 -39.42 -17.44 29.20
CA LYS A 372 -38.69 -16.18 29.12
C LYS A 372 -38.32 -15.64 30.51
N ARG A 373 -37.05 -15.42 30.80
CA ARG A 373 -36.63 -14.47 31.84
C ARG A 373 -36.17 -13.17 31.18
N LYS A 374 -36.96 -12.12 31.34
CA LYS A 374 -36.59 -10.73 31.10
C LYS A 374 -35.69 -10.26 32.22
N ALA A 375 -34.47 -9.85 31.92
CA ALA A 375 -33.67 -9.00 32.79
C ALA A 375 -33.68 -7.57 32.21
N ARG A 376 -34.37 -6.71 32.96
CA ARG A 376 -34.45 -5.27 32.74
C ARG A 376 -33.18 -4.65 33.36
N ARG A 377 -32.31 -4.04 32.57
CA ARG A 377 -31.22 -3.20 33.09
C ARG A 377 -31.70 -1.75 33.10
N VAL A 378 -31.76 -1.21 34.32
CA VAL A 378 -32.01 0.19 34.62
C VAL A 378 -30.72 0.96 34.38
N MET A 379 -30.83 2.06 33.69
CA MET A 379 -29.76 3.09 33.58
C MET A 379 -29.90 4.05 34.78
N PRO A 380 -28.82 4.50 35.42
CA PRO A 380 -28.88 5.59 36.37
C PRO A 380 -28.80 6.95 35.68
N ASP A 381 -29.42 7.91 36.30
CA ASP A 381 -29.74 9.26 35.88
C ASP A 381 -28.51 10.14 35.65
N ARG A 382 -28.69 11.07 34.72
CA ARG A 382 -27.80 12.22 34.46
C ARG A 382 -27.88 13.21 35.62
N GLU A 383 -26.77 13.51 36.24
CA GLU A 383 -26.60 14.74 37.00
C GLU A 383 -26.24 15.92 36.07
N VAL A 384 -27.02 16.97 36.25
CA VAL A 384 -26.86 18.28 35.63
C VAL A 384 -25.83 19.03 36.44
N PHE A 385 -24.75 19.53 35.81
CA PHE A 385 -23.89 20.56 36.38
C PHE A 385 -24.00 21.83 35.54
N ASP A 386 -24.36 22.89 36.26
CA ASP A 386 -24.61 24.25 35.83
C ASP A 386 -23.32 24.96 35.38
N GLY A 387 -23.53 25.94 34.53
CA GLY A 387 -22.50 26.70 33.86
C GLY A 387 -21.66 27.62 34.73
N ASN A 388 -20.51 27.97 34.23
CA ASN A 388 -19.93 29.30 34.45
C ASN A 388 -19.15 29.77 33.23
N ALA A 389 -19.54 30.94 32.81
CA ALA A 389 -18.99 31.71 31.73
C ALA A 389 -17.55 32.16 32.00
N PHE A 390 -16.68 32.03 30.98
CA PHE A 390 -15.49 32.88 30.91
C PHE A 390 -15.57 33.77 29.68
N GLN A 391 -15.57 35.08 29.94
CA GLN A 391 -15.50 36.15 28.98
C GLN A 391 -14.16 36.12 28.24
N VAL A 392 -14.24 36.31 26.93
CA VAL A 392 -13.06 36.58 26.09
C VAL A 392 -12.99 38.10 25.90
N ASP A 393 -11.95 38.71 26.43
CA ASP A 393 -11.62 40.12 26.20
C ASP A 393 -11.12 40.33 24.78
N LYS A 394 -11.70 41.37 24.16
CA LYS A 394 -11.27 41.94 22.88
C LYS A 394 -9.95 42.65 23.07
N ILE A 395 -8.98 42.36 22.22
CA ILE A 395 -7.78 43.21 22.03
C ILE A 395 -7.80 43.76 20.60
N ASP A 396 -7.58 45.08 20.54
CA ASP A 396 -7.72 45.99 19.43
C ASP A 396 -6.78 45.76 18.25
N GLN A 397 -7.26 46.19 17.13
CA GLN A 397 -6.54 46.46 15.88
C GLN A 397 -5.54 47.62 16.06
N GLN A 398 -4.28 47.41 15.73
CA GLN A 398 -3.45 48.49 15.16
C GLN A 398 -2.54 47.94 14.07
N GLY A 399 -2.58 48.59 12.91
CA GLY A 399 -1.88 48.26 11.70
C GLY A 399 -0.38 48.53 11.73
N GLY A 400 0.35 47.72 11.01
CA GLY A 400 1.75 47.92 10.67
C GLY A 400 2.04 47.41 9.29
N GLU A 401 2.08 48.32 8.30
CA GLU A 401 2.56 48.05 6.95
C GLU A 401 4.06 47.69 6.99
N ILE A 402 4.43 46.49 6.50
CA ILE A 402 5.80 46.22 6.12
C ILE A 402 5.89 46.19 4.60
N ARG A 403 6.45 47.26 4.04
CA ARG A 403 6.87 47.35 2.63
C ARG A 403 8.06 46.46 2.39
N TRP A 404 7.97 45.53 1.45
CA TRP A 404 9.13 44.87 0.84
C TRP A 404 9.38 45.47 -0.52
N ALA A 405 10.60 45.91 -0.74
CA ALA A 405 11.08 46.52 -1.97
C ALA A 405 11.05 45.51 -3.13
N ALA A 406 10.52 45.95 -4.27
CA ALA A 406 10.55 45.23 -5.54
C ALA A 406 12.00 45.24 -6.09
N GLY A 407 12.53 44.07 -6.35
CA GLY A 407 13.67 43.86 -7.23
C GLY A 407 13.16 43.39 -8.58
N ASP A 408 13.31 44.24 -9.59
CA ASP A 408 13.10 43.89 -10.98
C ASP A 408 13.99 42.74 -11.43
N ASN A 409 13.36 41.65 -11.93
CA ASN A 409 14.00 40.78 -12.91
C ASN A 409 12.93 40.23 -13.86
N THR A 410 12.86 40.86 -15.01
CA THR A 410 12.11 40.41 -16.19
C THR A 410 12.67 39.12 -16.73
N SER A 411 11.96 38.01 -16.55
CA SER A 411 12.07 36.84 -17.42
C SER A 411 10.67 36.43 -17.87
N LYS A 412 10.45 36.55 -19.17
CA LYS A 412 9.23 36.17 -19.87
C LYS A 412 8.95 34.68 -19.65
N ASN A 413 7.90 34.34 -18.90
CA ASN A 413 7.30 33.02 -18.88
C ASN A 413 6.31 32.95 -20.04
N GLU A 414 6.67 32.28 -21.11
CA GLU A 414 5.70 31.80 -22.09
C GLU A 414 4.86 30.69 -21.43
N GLN A 415 3.66 31.02 -21.04
CA GLN A 415 2.62 30.05 -20.70
C GLN A 415 2.13 29.40 -22.00
N VAL A 416 2.58 28.18 -22.28
CA VAL A 416 1.96 27.31 -23.28
C VAL A 416 0.65 26.79 -22.67
N PRO A 417 -0.53 27.10 -23.26
CA PRO A 417 -1.79 26.53 -22.77
C PRO A 417 -1.80 25.04 -23.13
N MET A 418 -1.71 24.17 -22.13
CA MET A 418 -1.95 22.74 -22.32
C MET A 418 -3.45 22.51 -22.52
N SER A 419 -3.86 22.39 -23.77
CA SER A 419 -5.18 21.84 -24.12
C SER A 419 -5.17 20.34 -23.78
N VAL A 420 -6.08 19.95 -22.89
CA VAL A 420 -6.29 18.53 -22.57
C VAL A 420 -7.13 17.92 -23.69
N ASP A 421 -6.52 17.11 -24.53
CA ASP A 421 -7.22 16.39 -25.59
C ASP A 421 -8.00 15.19 -24.98
N PHE A 422 -9.33 15.29 -24.95
CA PHE A 422 -10.23 14.26 -24.49
C PHE A 422 -10.47 13.13 -25.51
N SER A 423 -9.90 13.21 -26.71
CA SER A 423 -10.04 12.16 -27.74
C SER A 423 -9.52 10.79 -27.29
N ILE A 424 -8.64 10.76 -26.29
CA ILE A 424 -8.14 9.53 -25.64
C ILE A 424 -9.25 8.71 -24.97
N PHE A 425 -10.42 9.26 -24.73
CA PHE A 425 -11.55 8.61 -24.04
C PHE A 425 -12.64 8.10 -24.98
N GLY A 426 -12.45 8.17 -26.30
CA GLY A 426 -13.42 7.64 -27.27
C GLY A 426 -14.75 8.39 -27.33
N ALA A 427 -14.87 9.56 -26.69
CA ALA A 427 -16.05 10.40 -26.74
C ALA A 427 -16.01 11.27 -28.01
N LYS A 428 -16.97 11.08 -28.92
CA LYS A 428 -17.18 12.01 -30.05
C LYS A 428 -17.48 13.42 -29.49
N PRO A 429 -16.93 14.50 -30.09
CA PRO A 429 -17.24 15.85 -29.66
C PRO A 429 -18.73 16.13 -29.89
N MET A 430 -19.42 16.60 -28.83
CA MET A 430 -20.77 17.15 -28.98
C MET A 430 -20.69 18.41 -29.81
N SER A 431 -21.42 18.45 -30.94
CA SER A 431 -21.62 19.62 -31.75
C SER A 431 -22.30 20.72 -30.92
N ARG A 432 -21.71 21.90 -30.92
CA ARG A 432 -22.32 23.12 -30.31
C ARG A 432 -23.57 23.46 -31.11
N PRO A 433 -24.68 23.83 -30.47
CA PRO A 433 -25.80 24.43 -31.16
C PRO A 433 -25.42 25.82 -31.69
N THR A 434 -25.57 26.04 -32.98
CA THR A 434 -25.50 27.34 -33.65
C THR A 434 -26.66 28.21 -33.18
N ILE A 435 -26.32 29.27 -32.45
CA ILE A 435 -27.30 30.38 -32.23
C ILE A 435 -27.23 31.26 -33.46
N ASN A 436 -28.27 31.18 -34.30
CA ASN A 436 -28.50 32.14 -35.35
C ASN A 436 -28.92 33.48 -34.71
N ARG A 437 -28.27 34.49 -35.16
CA ARG A 437 -28.77 35.85 -35.18
C ARG A 437 -29.25 36.19 -36.58
#